data_dc53d760f7187fcbaa11eb5915472592
#
_entry.id   dc53d760f7187fcbaa11eb5915472592
#
_cell.length_a   1.000
_cell.length_b   1.000
_cell.length_c   1.000
_cell.angle_alpha   90.00
_cell.angle_beta   90.00
_cell.angle_gamma   90.00
#
_symmetry.space_group_name_H-M   'P 1'
#
loop_
_entity.id
_entity.type
_entity.pdbx_description
1 polymer ?
#
loop_
_entity_poly.entity_id
_entity_poly.type
_entity_poly.pdbx_seq_one_letter_code
_entity_poly.pdbx_strand_id
1 'polypeptide(L)'
;EGELPKFESLDGINKWILTRLDETIFEVDELLEKFEFAKACELIYHFAWDDLCDWYLELSKANFQAGSAESKRVLGHVLDQLLRLMHPVMPFLTEELWCTFTGGETLVTSNWPKADPSNRDENSKTIVAQLQELVTEIRRFRNDQGIKTTAKVSANLNNLGELAPYENSIRTVCRLETLNGNASAQIEVGKIKVDFDLTGAVDLVAE
;
A
#
# COMPACT_ATOMS: atom_id res chain seq x y z
N GLU A 1 -10.01 2.19 18.67
CA GLU A 1 -8.96 1.89 19.65
C GLU A 1 -8.96 0.38 19.91
N GLY A 2 -7.87 -0.31 19.65
CA GLY A 2 -7.73 -1.74 19.87
C GLY A 2 -6.26 -2.12 19.73
N GLU A 3 -5.86 -3.15 20.47
CA GLU A 3 -4.51 -3.72 20.40
C GLU A 3 -4.19 -4.14 18.96
N LEU A 4 -2.94 -3.93 18.54
CA LEU A 4 -2.47 -4.38 17.23
C LEU A 4 -2.65 -5.91 17.15
N PRO A 5 -3.24 -6.45 16.06
CA PRO A 5 -3.36 -7.89 15.90
C PRO A 5 -1.97 -8.55 15.90
N LYS A 6 -1.92 -9.83 16.27
CA LYS A 6 -0.66 -10.58 16.21
C LYS A 6 -0.12 -10.62 14.79
N PHE A 7 1.16 -10.32 14.62
CA PHE A 7 1.80 -10.20 13.32
C PHE A 7 1.59 -11.45 12.44
N GLU A 8 1.70 -12.64 13.02
CA GLU A 8 1.55 -13.91 12.30
C GLU A 8 0.17 -14.10 11.66
N SER A 9 -0.87 -13.51 12.27
CA SER A 9 -2.25 -13.64 11.80
C SER A 9 -2.64 -12.68 10.69
N LEU A 10 -1.79 -11.67 10.41
CA LEU A 10 -2.06 -10.65 9.42
C LEU A 10 -1.93 -11.18 7.98
N ASP A 11 -2.69 -10.57 7.06
CA ASP A 11 -2.48 -10.80 5.63
C ASP A 11 -1.13 -10.20 5.14
N GLY A 12 -0.70 -10.59 3.94
CA GLY A 12 0.60 -10.18 3.41
C GLY A 12 0.73 -8.68 3.18
N ILE A 13 -0.35 -7.96 2.85
CA ILE A 13 -0.31 -6.50 2.66
C ILE A 13 -0.09 -5.79 4.01
N ASN A 14 -0.79 -6.24 5.05
CA ASN A 14 -0.64 -5.73 6.40
C ASN A 14 0.74 -6.07 6.99
N LYS A 15 1.24 -7.30 6.79
CA LYS A 15 2.61 -7.69 7.17
C LYS A 15 3.65 -6.85 6.47
N TRP A 16 3.47 -6.62 5.18
CA TRP A 16 4.41 -5.83 4.39
C TRP A 16 4.58 -4.40 4.93
N ILE A 17 3.50 -3.68 5.18
CA ILE A 17 3.63 -2.29 5.66
C ILE A 17 4.26 -2.23 7.07
N LEU A 18 3.98 -3.21 7.94
CA LEU A 18 4.63 -3.29 9.24
C LEU A 18 6.11 -3.65 9.12
N THR A 19 6.47 -4.54 8.17
CA THR A 19 7.87 -4.85 7.85
C THR A 19 8.61 -3.62 7.37
N ARG A 20 8.02 -2.86 6.44
CA ARG A 20 8.59 -1.61 5.92
C ARG A 20 8.74 -0.55 7.01
N LEU A 21 7.74 -0.41 7.89
CA LEU A 21 7.80 0.48 9.05
C LEU A 21 8.95 0.12 9.97
N ASP A 22 9.11 -1.16 10.32
CA ASP A 22 10.17 -1.63 11.20
C ASP A 22 11.56 -1.38 10.61
N GLU A 23 11.75 -1.69 9.32
CA GLU A 23 12.98 -1.36 8.59
C GLU A 23 13.26 0.14 8.60
N THR A 24 12.24 0.97 8.35
CA THR A 24 12.37 2.43 8.37
C THR A 24 12.76 2.96 9.75
N ILE A 25 12.14 2.48 10.82
CA ILE A 25 12.50 2.86 12.19
C ILE A 25 13.97 2.54 12.47
N PHE A 26 14.40 1.32 12.14
CA PHE A 26 15.77 0.88 12.34
C PHE A 26 16.78 1.77 11.60
N GLU A 27 16.54 2.00 10.31
CA GLU A 27 17.44 2.80 9.47
C GLU A 27 17.45 4.29 9.87
N VAL A 28 16.30 4.85 10.28
CA VAL A 28 16.20 6.22 10.79
C VAL A 28 17.05 6.38 12.05
N ASP A 29 16.99 5.42 12.99
CA ASP A 29 17.81 5.45 14.20
C ASP A 29 19.31 5.45 13.85
N GLU A 30 19.74 4.57 12.95
CA GLU A 30 21.13 4.50 12.47
C GLU A 30 21.59 5.82 11.80
N LEU A 31 20.73 6.47 11.02
CA LEU A 31 21.05 7.74 10.36
C LEU A 31 21.12 8.91 11.37
N LEU A 32 20.22 8.95 12.35
CA LEU A 32 20.21 9.98 13.38
C LEU A 32 21.45 9.87 14.28
N GLU A 33 21.87 8.64 14.66
CA GLU A 33 23.11 8.41 15.42
C GLU A 33 24.37 8.88 14.67
N LYS A 34 24.34 8.82 13.33
CA LYS A 34 25.40 9.31 12.44
C LYS A 34 25.28 10.79 12.09
N PHE A 35 24.29 11.51 12.63
CA PHE A 35 23.96 12.90 12.30
C PHE A 35 23.63 13.12 10.79
N GLU A 36 23.16 12.08 10.10
CA GLU A 36 22.77 12.14 8.68
C GLU A 36 21.28 12.55 8.53
N PHE A 37 20.91 13.69 9.06
CA PHE A 37 19.52 14.16 9.18
C PHE A 37 18.78 14.25 7.82
N ALA A 38 19.47 14.70 6.79
CA ALA A 38 18.88 14.81 5.45
C ALA A 38 18.42 13.44 4.90
N LYS A 39 19.24 12.41 5.08
CA LYS A 39 18.90 11.04 4.66
C LYS A 39 17.79 10.45 5.52
N ALA A 40 17.79 10.73 6.83
CA ALA A 40 16.69 10.30 7.70
C ALA A 40 15.36 10.91 7.26
N CYS A 41 15.33 12.21 6.93
CA CYS A 41 14.14 12.87 6.41
C CYS A 41 13.69 12.28 5.06
N GLU A 42 14.63 12.01 4.14
CA GLU A 42 14.36 11.40 2.85
C GLU A 42 13.76 9.99 3.00
N LEU A 43 14.32 9.18 3.90
CA LEU A 43 13.82 7.84 4.19
C LEU A 43 12.38 7.87 4.75
N ILE A 44 12.11 8.75 5.73
CA ILE A 44 10.75 8.93 6.28
C ILE A 44 9.79 9.40 5.18
N TYR A 45 10.22 10.32 4.31
CA TYR A 45 9.41 10.79 3.19
C TYR A 45 9.05 9.66 2.24
N HIS A 46 10.02 8.83 1.83
CA HIS A 46 9.77 7.70 0.93
C HIS A 46 8.84 6.66 1.57
N PHE A 47 9.02 6.34 2.83
CA PHE A 47 8.09 5.46 3.53
C PHE A 47 6.66 6.03 3.56
N ALA A 48 6.52 7.32 3.89
CA ALA A 48 5.21 7.97 3.98
C ALA A 48 4.52 8.07 2.62
N TRP A 49 5.26 8.47 1.57
CA TRP A 49 4.68 8.72 0.26
C TRP A 49 4.58 7.45 -0.57
N ASP A 50 5.70 6.76 -0.77
CA ASP A 50 5.73 5.61 -1.69
C ASP A 50 5.11 4.37 -1.05
N ASP A 51 5.56 3.97 0.16
CA ASP A 51 5.08 2.74 0.77
C ASP A 51 3.65 2.89 1.34
N LEU A 52 3.40 3.91 2.15
CA LEU A 52 2.11 4.08 2.82
C LEU A 52 1.04 4.63 1.89
N CYS A 53 1.27 5.82 1.27
CA CYS A 53 0.22 6.50 0.52
C CYS A 53 -0.03 5.87 -0.85
N ASP A 54 1.03 5.62 -1.64
CA ASP A 54 0.88 5.14 -3.01
C ASP A 54 0.53 3.66 -3.08
N TRP A 55 1.05 2.84 -2.16
CA TRP A 55 0.84 1.40 -2.24
C TRP A 55 -0.07 0.84 -1.16
N TYR A 56 0.25 1.03 0.14
CA TYR A 56 -0.52 0.37 1.19
C TYR A 56 -1.98 0.81 1.19
N LEU A 57 -2.25 2.12 1.14
CA LEU A 57 -3.62 2.63 1.13
C LEU A 57 -4.39 2.17 -0.10
N GLU A 58 -3.75 2.14 -1.28
CA GLU A 58 -4.38 1.69 -2.51
C GLU A 58 -4.71 0.19 -2.47
N LEU A 59 -3.74 -0.66 -2.12
CA LEU A 59 -3.92 -2.11 -2.04
C LEU A 59 -4.93 -2.52 -0.96
N SER A 60 -5.02 -1.76 0.14
CA SER A 60 -5.93 -2.01 1.26
C SER A 60 -7.32 -1.42 1.08
N LYS A 61 -7.61 -0.68 0.00
CA LYS A 61 -8.95 -0.08 -0.25
C LYS A 61 -10.07 -1.09 -0.16
N ALA A 62 -9.90 -2.27 -0.75
CA ALA A 62 -10.89 -3.34 -0.70
C ALA A 62 -11.19 -3.77 0.75
N ASN A 63 -10.15 -3.92 1.57
CA ASN A 63 -10.27 -4.29 2.98
C ASN A 63 -10.96 -3.19 3.79
N PHE A 64 -10.64 -1.91 3.54
CA PHE A 64 -11.29 -0.78 4.21
C PHE A 64 -12.77 -0.67 3.83
N GLN A 65 -13.12 -0.87 2.56
CA GLN A 65 -14.51 -0.89 2.09
C GLN A 65 -15.31 -2.05 2.69
N ALA A 66 -14.67 -3.21 2.86
CA ALA A 66 -15.25 -4.36 3.55
C ALA A 66 -15.36 -4.18 5.08
N GLY A 67 -14.84 -3.07 5.62
CA GLY A 67 -14.92 -2.77 7.04
C GLY A 67 -13.89 -3.48 7.92
N SER A 68 -12.80 -4.03 7.34
CA SER A 68 -11.76 -4.75 8.07
C SER A 68 -11.25 -3.97 9.27
N ALA A 69 -11.52 -4.49 10.47
CA ALA A 69 -11.00 -3.91 11.71
C ALA A 69 -9.49 -4.11 11.84
N GLU A 70 -8.96 -5.18 11.28
CA GLU A 70 -7.53 -5.52 11.26
C GLU A 70 -6.74 -4.46 10.48
N SER A 71 -7.08 -4.23 9.21
CA SER A 71 -6.39 -3.23 8.38
C SER A 71 -6.50 -1.80 8.95
N LYS A 72 -7.64 -1.46 9.59
CA LYS A 72 -7.80 -0.17 10.28
C LYS A 72 -6.85 -0.03 11.47
N ARG A 73 -6.66 -1.10 12.28
CA ARG A 73 -5.72 -1.08 13.41
C ARG A 73 -4.28 -0.99 12.95
N VAL A 74 -3.91 -1.73 11.88
CA VAL A 74 -2.59 -1.66 11.27
C VAL A 74 -2.33 -0.25 10.76
N LEU A 75 -3.25 0.34 10.00
CA LEU A 75 -3.12 1.73 9.54
C LEU A 75 -2.98 2.71 10.70
N GLY A 76 -3.79 2.57 11.74
CA GLY A 76 -3.71 3.41 12.93
C GLY A 76 -2.35 3.33 13.62
N HIS A 77 -1.81 2.12 13.77
CA HIS A 77 -0.47 1.91 14.31
C HIS A 77 0.62 2.54 13.44
N VAL A 78 0.57 2.31 12.12
CA VAL A 78 1.55 2.88 11.18
C VAL A 78 1.53 4.39 11.22
N LEU A 79 0.35 5.02 11.26
CA LEU A 79 0.22 6.47 11.37
C LEU A 79 0.76 7.01 12.70
N ASP A 80 0.49 6.35 13.83
CA ASP A 80 1.04 6.74 15.14
C ASP A 80 2.58 6.73 15.11
N GLN A 81 3.19 5.64 14.64
CA GLN A 81 4.64 5.52 14.57
C GLN A 81 5.26 6.52 13.59
N LEU A 82 4.64 6.73 12.43
CA LEU A 82 5.11 7.71 11.44
C LEU A 82 5.07 9.14 12.01
N LEU A 83 4.00 9.55 12.69
CA LEU A 83 3.91 10.87 13.31
C LEU A 83 5.00 11.08 14.38
N ARG A 84 5.35 10.03 15.14
CA ARG A 84 6.46 10.06 16.11
C ARG A 84 7.81 10.23 15.40
N LEU A 85 8.07 9.48 14.31
CA LEU A 85 9.30 9.62 13.51
C LEU A 85 9.45 11.02 12.90
N MET A 86 8.34 11.60 12.47
CA MET A 86 8.33 12.95 11.83
C MET A 86 8.40 14.09 12.84
N HIS A 87 8.10 13.85 14.12
CA HIS A 87 7.94 14.90 15.12
C HIS A 87 9.18 15.81 15.29
N PRO A 88 10.42 15.30 15.30
CA PRO A 88 11.61 16.15 15.40
C PRO A 88 11.77 17.14 14.23
N VAL A 89 11.19 16.82 13.06
CA VAL A 89 11.32 17.62 11.83
C VAL A 89 10.13 18.57 11.65
N MET A 90 8.92 18.11 11.99
CA MET A 90 7.67 18.86 11.81
C MET A 90 6.82 18.87 13.09
N PRO A 91 7.32 19.45 14.20
CA PRO A 91 6.69 19.29 15.52
C PRO A 91 5.26 19.81 15.59
N PHE A 92 4.98 20.96 15.02
CA PHE A 92 3.65 21.57 15.12
C PHE A 92 2.57 20.76 14.37
N LEU A 93 2.88 20.31 13.14
CA LEU A 93 1.94 19.53 12.35
C LEU A 93 1.68 18.17 12.97
N THR A 94 2.73 17.48 13.38
CA THR A 94 2.61 16.14 13.95
C THR A 94 1.95 16.14 15.31
N GLU A 95 2.18 17.16 16.13
CA GLU A 95 1.49 17.35 17.41
C GLU A 95 -0.02 17.46 17.20
N GLU A 96 -0.47 18.38 16.32
CA GLU A 96 -1.88 18.61 16.03
C GLU A 96 -2.58 17.36 15.50
N LEU A 97 -1.95 16.71 14.51
CA LEU A 97 -2.50 15.50 13.92
C LEU A 97 -2.57 14.35 14.94
N TRP A 98 -1.52 14.16 15.72
CA TRP A 98 -1.45 13.07 16.68
C TRP A 98 -2.47 13.25 17.82
N CYS A 99 -2.59 14.45 18.39
CA CYS A 99 -3.57 14.76 19.43
C CYS A 99 -5.00 14.57 18.91
N THR A 100 -5.28 15.02 17.69
CA THR A 100 -6.59 14.84 17.03
C THR A 100 -6.89 13.37 16.79
N PHE A 101 -5.90 12.60 16.33
CA PHE A 101 -6.05 11.20 15.96
C PHE A 101 -6.16 10.27 17.18
N THR A 102 -5.36 10.49 18.22
CA THR A 102 -5.27 9.61 19.39
C THR A 102 -6.12 10.07 20.56
N GLY A 103 -6.48 11.36 20.63
CA GLY A 103 -7.06 11.99 21.82
C GLY A 103 -6.04 12.16 22.96
N GLY A 104 -4.73 11.96 22.69
CA GLY A 104 -3.65 12.16 23.65
C GLY A 104 -3.39 13.63 23.96
N GLU A 105 -2.71 13.88 25.08
CA GLU A 105 -2.43 15.27 25.51
C GLU A 105 -1.31 15.91 24.70
N THR A 106 -0.22 15.15 24.45
CA THR A 106 0.95 15.67 23.69
C THR A 106 1.80 14.53 23.14
N LEU A 107 2.30 14.71 21.92
CA LEU A 107 3.21 13.78 21.25
C LEU A 107 4.66 13.92 21.77
N VAL A 108 5.07 15.12 22.13
CA VAL A 108 6.47 15.43 22.53
C VAL A 108 6.98 14.58 23.69
N THR A 109 6.09 14.12 24.58
CA THR A 109 6.43 13.25 25.71
C THR A 109 6.26 11.76 25.42
N SER A 110 5.82 11.41 24.21
CA SER A 110 5.62 10.03 23.81
C SER A 110 6.96 9.32 23.55
N ASN A 111 6.96 8.00 23.73
CA ASN A 111 8.16 7.20 23.47
C ASN A 111 8.54 7.27 21.98
N TRP A 112 9.84 7.34 21.73
CA TRP A 112 10.37 7.17 20.37
C TRP A 112 10.07 5.77 19.84
N PRO A 113 9.72 5.61 18.54
CA PRO A 113 9.52 4.31 17.91
C PRO A 113 10.73 3.39 18.11
N LYS A 114 10.47 2.11 18.29
CA LYS A 114 11.53 1.11 18.39
C LYS A 114 11.31 0.02 17.38
N ALA A 115 12.36 -0.31 16.63
CA ALA A 115 12.34 -1.44 15.71
C ALA A 115 12.19 -2.76 16.48
N ASP A 116 11.37 -3.66 15.95
CA ASP A 116 11.19 -5.02 16.45
C ASP A 116 11.32 -6.01 15.26
N PRO A 117 12.50 -6.62 15.07
CA PRO A 117 12.74 -7.52 13.95
C PRO A 117 11.77 -8.71 13.88
N SER A 118 11.03 -9.02 14.95
CA SER A 118 9.98 -10.06 14.91
C SER A 118 8.81 -9.68 14.01
N ASN A 119 8.67 -8.39 13.64
CA ASN A 119 7.67 -7.87 12.72
C ASN A 119 8.17 -7.83 11.25
N ARG A 120 9.18 -8.61 10.89
CA ARG A 120 9.71 -8.68 9.53
C ARG A 120 9.30 -9.96 8.83
N ASP A 121 8.79 -9.84 7.61
CA ASP A 121 8.37 -10.94 6.75
C ASP A 121 8.82 -10.70 5.30
N GLU A 122 9.88 -11.37 4.87
CA GLU A 122 10.42 -11.27 3.51
C GLU A 122 9.45 -11.82 2.46
N ASN A 123 8.60 -12.78 2.83
CA ASN A 123 7.60 -13.31 1.91
C ASN A 123 6.55 -12.23 1.56
N SER A 124 6.13 -11.43 2.53
CA SER A 124 5.19 -10.33 2.29
C SER A 124 5.78 -9.28 1.34
N LYS A 125 7.09 -9.00 1.42
CA LYS A 125 7.78 -8.11 0.48
C LYS A 125 7.74 -8.65 -0.95
N THR A 126 7.98 -9.95 -1.11
CA THR A 126 7.91 -10.62 -2.42
C THR A 126 6.49 -10.58 -3.00
N ILE A 127 5.48 -10.87 -2.19
CA ILE A 127 4.07 -10.81 -2.60
C ILE A 127 3.71 -9.40 -3.05
N VAL A 128 4.05 -8.37 -2.25
CA VAL A 128 3.70 -7.00 -2.60
C VAL A 128 4.47 -6.50 -3.82
N ALA A 129 5.74 -6.88 -3.99
CA ALA A 129 6.49 -6.57 -5.21
C ALA A 129 5.81 -7.15 -6.47
N GLN A 130 5.33 -8.39 -6.42
CA GLN A 130 4.56 -8.98 -7.53
C GLN A 130 3.21 -8.27 -7.76
N LEU A 131 2.53 -7.83 -6.69
CA LEU A 131 1.31 -7.02 -6.80
C LEU A 131 1.60 -5.68 -7.47
N GLN A 132 2.68 -5.02 -7.09
CA GLN A 132 3.12 -3.75 -7.65
C GLN A 132 3.45 -3.89 -9.15
N GLU A 133 4.17 -4.93 -9.53
CA GLU A 133 4.49 -5.23 -10.94
C GLU A 133 3.21 -5.44 -11.74
N LEU A 134 2.31 -6.31 -11.28
CA LEU A 134 1.06 -6.61 -11.97
C LEU A 134 0.16 -5.37 -12.12
N VAL A 135 -0.02 -4.59 -11.05
CA VAL A 135 -0.81 -3.35 -11.07
C VAL A 135 -0.21 -2.33 -12.02
N THR A 136 1.12 -2.19 -12.03
CA THR A 136 1.83 -1.26 -12.90
C THR A 136 1.65 -1.63 -14.38
N GLU A 137 1.79 -2.91 -14.73
CA GLU A 137 1.61 -3.36 -16.11
C GLU A 137 0.14 -3.25 -16.56
N ILE A 138 -0.83 -3.53 -15.70
CA ILE A 138 -2.25 -3.27 -16.01
C ILE A 138 -2.51 -1.77 -16.24
N ARG A 139 -1.96 -0.89 -15.40
CA ARG A 139 -2.12 0.56 -15.55
C ARG A 139 -1.45 1.06 -16.83
N ARG A 140 -0.26 0.54 -17.14
CA ARG A 140 0.47 0.85 -18.38
C ARG A 140 -0.37 0.44 -19.60
N PHE A 141 -0.83 -0.81 -19.65
CA PHE A 141 -1.68 -1.30 -20.72
C PHE A 141 -2.92 -0.42 -20.92
N ARG A 142 -3.62 -0.06 -19.83
CA ARG A 142 -4.79 0.83 -19.90
C ARG A 142 -4.45 2.19 -20.50
N ASN A 143 -3.31 2.76 -20.12
CA ASN A 143 -2.84 4.05 -20.64
C ASN A 143 -2.52 3.94 -22.16
N ASP A 144 -1.83 2.87 -22.56
CA ASP A 144 -1.47 2.62 -23.97
C ASP A 144 -2.71 2.41 -24.85
N GLN A 145 -3.80 1.88 -24.30
CA GLN A 145 -5.10 1.74 -24.97
C GLN A 145 -5.96 3.02 -24.90
N GLY A 146 -5.47 4.12 -24.34
CA GLY A 146 -6.23 5.37 -24.21
C GLY A 146 -7.42 5.29 -23.24
N ILE A 147 -7.46 4.31 -22.34
CA ILE A 147 -8.56 4.11 -21.39
C ILE A 147 -8.45 5.16 -20.28
N LYS A 148 -9.53 5.94 -20.07
CA LYS A 148 -9.59 6.92 -18.99
C LYS A 148 -9.31 6.26 -17.63
N THR A 149 -8.56 6.94 -16.78
CA THR A 149 -8.21 6.43 -15.42
C THR A 149 -9.44 6.16 -14.55
N THR A 150 -10.55 6.85 -14.80
CA THR A 150 -11.82 6.69 -14.07
C THR A 150 -12.69 5.57 -14.63
N ALA A 151 -12.46 5.12 -15.87
CA ALA A 151 -13.27 4.08 -16.50
C ALA A 151 -13.04 2.72 -15.84
N LYS A 152 -14.08 1.91 -15.78
CA LYS A 152 -13.98 0.49 -15.42
C LYS A 152 -13.80 -0.35 -16.67
N VAL A 153 -13.05 -1.44 -16.57
CA VAL A 153 -12.77 -2.36 -17.67
C VAL A 153 -13.06 -3.78 -17.23
N SER A 154 -13.76 -4.54 -18.07
CA SER A 154 -13.99 -5.95 -17.79
C SER A 154 -12.71 -6.76 -18.04
N ALA A 155 -12.29 -7.54 -17.07
CA ALA A 155 -11.11 -8.38 -17.19
C ALA A 155 -11.22 -9.68 -16.36
N ASN A 156 -10.54 -10.72 -16.83
CA ASN A 156 -10.28 -11.95 -16.08
C ASN A 156 -8.80 -12.01 -15.71
N LEU A 157 -8.55 -12.38 -14.46
CA LEU A 157 -7.21 -12.61 -13.91
C LEU A 157 -6.99 -14.11 -13.80
N ASN A 158 -6.05 -14.66 -14.57
CA ASN A 158 -5.77 -16.08 -14.63
C ASN A 158 -4.38 -16.38 -14.07
N ASN A 159 -4.23 -17.54 -13.43
CA ASN A 159 -2.96 -18.04 -12.90
C ASN A 159 -2.33 -17.13 -11.82
N LEU A 160 -3.16 -16.52 -10.98
CA LEU A 160 -2.70 -15.61 -9.92
C LEU A 160 -1.76 -16.27 -8.90
N GLY A 161 -1.78 -17.60 -8.73
CA GLY A 161 -0.91 -18.31 -7.78
C GLY A 161 -1.04 -17.75 -6.36
N GLU A 162 0.08 -17.29 -5.80
CA GLU A 162 0.13 -16.71 -4.45
C GLU A 162 -0.61 -15.37 -4.33
N LEU A 163 -0.91 -14.70 -5.47
CA LEU A 163 -1.67 -13.46 -5.50
C LEU A 163 -3.19 -13.68 -5.48
N ALA A 164 -3.68 -14.90 -5.56
CA ALA A 164 -5.12 -15.20 -5.58
C ALA A 164 -5.91 -14.60 -4.39
N PRO A 165 -5.39 -14.60 -3.14
CA PRO A 165 -6.07 -13.94 -2.02
C PRO A 165 -6.26 -12.43 -2.20
N TYR A 166 -5.46 -11.79 -3.05
CA TYR A 166 -5.45 -10.34 -3.28
C TYR A 166 -6.18 -9.92 -4.56
N GLU A 167 -6.90 -10.84 -5.22
CA GLU A 167 -7.63 -10.55 -6.47
C GLU A 167 -8.56 -9.34 -6.32
N ASN A 168 -9.29 -9.24 -5.21
CA ASN A 168 -10.18 -8.11 -4.96
C ASN A 168 -9.43 -6.78 -4.83
N SER A 169 -8.25 -6.77 -4.22
CA SER A 169 -7.36 -5.60 -4.15
C SER A 169 -6.90 -5.19 -5.56
N ILE A 170 -6.43 -6.15 -6.38
CA ILE A 170 -6.02 -5.91 -7.77
C ILE A 170 -7.19 -5.31 -8.56
N ARG A 171 -8.38 -5.91 -8.50
CA ARG A 171 -9.57 -5.41 -9.17
C ARG A 171 -9.94 -3.99 -8.75
N THR A 172 -9.88 -3.71 -7.46
CA THR A 172 -10.21 -2.39 -6.89
C THR A 172 -9.23 -1.32 -7.37
N VAL A 173 -7.92 -1.59 -7.25
CA VAL A 173 -6.85 -0.65 -7.61
C VAL A 173 -6.79 -0.39 -9.11
N CYS A 174 -7.01 -1.43 -9.92
CA CYS A 174 -6.99 -1.37 -11.37
C CYS A 174 -8.35 -1.04 -11.99
N ARG A 175 -9.41 -0.88 -11.18
CA ARG A 175 -10.80 -0.65 -11.63
C ARG A 175 -11.27 -1.71 -12.63
N LEU A 176 -11.07 -2.98 -12.28
CA LEU A 176 -11.48 -4.11 -13.10
C LEU A 176 -12.84 -4.65 -12.65
N GLU A 177 -13.71 -4.90 -13.61
CA GLU A 177 -14.95 -5.66 -13.43
C GLU A 177 -14.74 -7.09 -13.94
N THR A 178 -15.62 -8.01 -13.54
CA THR A 178 -15.56 -9.39 -14.04
C THR A 178 -15.92 -9.43 -15.52
N LEU A 179 -15.11 -10.11 -16.31
CA LEU A 179 -15.37 -10.35 -17.73
C LEU A 179 -16.45 -11.42 -17.90
N ASN A 180 -17.57 -11.05 -18.52
CA ASN A 180 -18.70 -11.94 -18.81
C ASN A 180 -18.82 -12.31 -20.30
N GLY A 181 -17.79 -12.02 -21.09
CA GLY A 181 -17.78 -12.19 -22.55
C GLY A 181 -16.44 -12.68 -23.07
N ASN A 182 -16.21 -12.43 -24.36
CA ASN A 182 -14.95 -12.76 -25.01
C ASN A 182 -13.91 -11.66 -24.75
N ALA A 183 -12.69 -12.07 -24.47
CA ALA A 183 -11.56 -11.15 -24.39
C ALA A 183 -11.23 -10.58 -25.78
N SER A 184 -10.94 -9.28 -25.84
CA SER A 184 -10.48 -8.59 -27.04
C SER A 184 -8.98 -8.27 -27.01
N ALA A 185 -8.37 -8.30 -25.80
CA ALA A 185 -6.95 -8.08 -25.60
C ALA A 185 -6.44 -8.90 -24.41
N GLN A 186 -5.14 -9.15 -24.36
CA GLN A 186 -4.48 -9.91 -23.31
C GLN A 186 -3.12 -9.30 -22.99
N ILE A 187 -2.73 -9.32 -21.71
CA ILE A 187 -1.35 -9.09 -21.26
C ILE A 187 -0.87 -10.28 -20.45
N GLU A 188 0.43 -10.49 -20.43
CA GLU A 188 1.09 -11.49 -19.59
C GLU A 188 2.12 -10.80 -18.70
N VAL A 189 2.06 -11.06 -17.39
CA VAL A 189 3.01 -10.57 -16.39
C VAL A 189 3.55 -11.78 -15.64
N GLY A 190 4.76 -12.20 -15.97
CA GLY A 190 5.31 -13.46 -15.50
C GLY A 190 4.43 -14.65 -15.94
N LYS A 191 3.80 -15.32 -14.98
CA LYS A 191 2.88 -16.45 -15.25
C LYS A 191 1.41 -16.03 -15.25
N ILE A 192 1.12 -14.80 -14.87
CA ILE A 192 -0.24 -14.28 -14.73
C ILE A 192 -0.70 -13.78 -16.09
N LYS A 193 -1.92 -14.16 -16.47
CA LYS A 193 -2.58 -13.70 -17.70
C LYS A 193 -3.78 -12.84 -17.32
N VAL A 194 -3.86 -11.67 -17.94
CA VAL A 194 -5.00 -10.76 -17.78
C VAL A 194 -5.68 -10.60 -19.13
N ASP A 195 -6.91 -11.09 -19.22
CA ASP A 195 -7.74 -11.02 -20.40
C ASP A 195 -8.72 -9.86 -20.26
N PHE A 196 -8.74 -8.93 -21.21
CA PHE A 196 -9.57 -7.73 -21.19
C PHE A 196 -10.65 -7.77 -22.27
N ASP A 197 -11.82 -7.23 -21.95
CA ASP A 197 -12.78 -6.76 -22.93
C ASP A 197 -12.72 -5.23 -23.00
N LEU A 198 -12.28 -4.72 -24.14
CA LEU A 198 -12.16 -3.29 -24.39
C LEU A 198 -13.41 -2.69 -25.06
N THR A 199 -14.46 -3.49 -25.27
CA THR A 199 -15.70 -3.08 -25.92
C THR A 199 -16.38 -1.99 -25.07
N GLY A 200 -16.45 -0.78 -25.58
CA GLY A 200 -17.04 0.37 -24.89
C GLY A 200 -16.15 1.07 -23.83
N ALA A 201 -14.93 0.55 -23.60
CA ALA A 201 -13.98 1.18 -22.66
C ALA A 201 -13.01 2.15 -23.38
N VAL A 202 -12.84 1.99 -24.69
CA VAL A 202 -12.06 2.90 -25.53
C VAL A 202 -13.03 3.89 -26.15
N ASP A 203 -12.94 5.18 -25.81
CA ASP A 203 -13.54 6.23 -26.64
C ASP A 203 -12.80 6.16 -27.97
N LEU A 204 -13.43 5.61 -29.01
CA LEU A 204 -13.00 5.84 -30.38
C LEU A 204 -13.02 7.34 -30.58
N VAL A 205 -11.89 7.99 -30.38
CA VAL A 205 -11.70 9.38 -30.82
C VAL A 205 -11.87 9.29 -32.34
N ALA A 206 -13.03 9.74 -32.80
CA ALA A 206 -13.22 9.99 -34.21
C ALA A 206 -12.12 10.95 -34.66
N GLU A 207 -11.44 10.57 -35.73
CA GLU A 207 -10.50 11.40 -36.48
C GLU A 207 -11.06 12.80 -36.77
#